data_a6f79ab8b31630bb104e3eb556606108
#
_entry.id   a6f79ab8b31630bb104e3eb556606108
#
_cell.length_a   1.000
_cell.length_b   1.000
_cell.length_c   1.000
_cell.angle_alpha   90.00
_cell.angle_beta   90.00
_cell.angle_gamma   90.00
#
_symmetry.space_group_name_H-M   'P 1'
#
loop_
_entity.id
_entity.type
_entity.pdbx_description
1 polymer ?
#
loop_
_entity_poly.entity_id
_entity_poly.type
_entity_poly.pdbx_seq_one_letter_code
_entity_poly.pdbx_strand_id
1 'polypeptide(L)'
;MNCDSTKFSIIDINGVLSFYDFESTGTAGNVRGASSQMKGEHLVTERKEVWSIIWSSDNPKLCALMEKNRLYVLRDFQPEEPVLSAGYLCDFTDLEVKAVLLDDILKDPEEIKSITEMIVEYEAKSLRDTRDFLTTVSLKDAVEFVEKNPHRRLWKLIAEASLDKLNF
;
A
#
# COMPACT_ATOMS: atom_id res chain seq x y z
N MET A 1 10.74 1.45 4.48
CA MET A 1 10.78 2.88 4.19
C MET A 1 9.90 3.13 2.97
N ASN A 2 9.17 4.26 2.89
CA ASN A 2 8.36 4.60 1.73
C ASN A 2 9.23 5.03 0.53
N CYS A 3 8.63 5.14 -0.66
CA CYS A 3 9.38 5.33 -1.91
C CYS A 3 10.08 6.69 -2.05
N ASP A 4 9.66 7.73 -1.31
CA ASP A 4 10.34 9.04 -1.26
C ASP A 4 11.31 9.19 -0.08
N SER A 5 11.48 8.16 0.73
CA SER A 5 12.36 8.12 1.89
C SER A 5 12.03 9.11 3.01
N THR A 6 10.82 9.64 3.05
CA THR A 6 10.37 10.58 4.09
C THR A 6 9.82 9.88 5.33
N LYS A 7 9.31 8.65 5.17
CA LYS A 7 8.67 7.87 6.24
C LYS A 7 9.22 6.46 6.34
N PHE A 8 9.25 5.92 7.54
CA PHE A 8 9.58 4.51 7.76
C PHE A 8 8.68 3.89 8.84
N SER A 9 8.67 2.59 8.87
CA SER A 9 7.91 1.78 9.82
C SER A 9 8.80 0.74 10.48
N ILE A 10 8.52 0.44 11.74
CA ILE A 10 9.19 -0.58 12.53
C ILE A 10 8.12 -1.50 13.11
N ILE A 11 8.31 -2.80 12.97
CA ILE A 11 7.56 -3.82 13.73
C ILE A 11 8.50 -4.36 14.81
N ASP A 12 8.09 -4.30 16.06
CA ASP A 12 8.84 -4.89 17.16
C ASP A 12 8.58 -6.40 17.28
N ILE A 13 9.29 -7.06 18.20
CA ILE A 13 9.17 -8.50 18.42
C ILE A 13 7.79 -8.94 18.96
N ASN A 14 6.99 -8.00 19.46
CA ASN A 14 5.63 -8.24 19.94
C ASN A 14 4.59 -7.97 18.85
N GLY A 15 5.02 -7.65 17.64
CA GLY A 15 4.13 -7.31 16.53
C GLY A 15 3.51 -5.91 16.63
N VAL A 16 4.14 -5.00 17.40
CA VAL A 16 3.69 -3.60 17.45
C VAL A 16 4.34 -2.83 16.31
N LEU A 17 3.50 -2.32 15.41
CA LEU A 17 3.92 -1.48 14.28
C LEU A 17 3.88 -0.01 14.70
N SER A 18 4.98 0.68 14.51
CA SER A 18 5.13 2.12 14.73
C SER A 18 5.62 2.80 13.45
N PHE A 19 5.12 4.01 13.20
CA PHE A 19 5.50 4.83 12.06
C PHE A 19 6.29 6.06 12.50
N TYR A 20 7.22 6.48 11.66
CA TYR A 20 8.10 7.62 11.90
C TYR A 20 8.19 8.50 10.67
N ASP A 21 8.25 9.82 10.89
CA ASP A 21 8.42 10.83 9.86
C ASP A 21 9.78 11.50 9.99
N PHE A 22 10.53 11.56 8.89
CA PHE A 22 11.83 12.24 8.85
C PHE A 22 11.74 13.72 8.46
N GLU A 23 10.64 14.14 7.82
CA GLU A 23 10.50 15.52 7.36
C GLU A 23 10.27 16.52 8.50
N SER A 24 9.75 16.06 9.65
CA SER A 24 9.43 16.92 10.79
C SER A 24 10.65 17.48 11.53
N THR A 25 11.88 17.17 11.10
CA THR A 25 13.11 17.75 11.67
C THR A 25 13.48 19.13 11.12
N GLY A 26 12.59 19.79 10.38
CA GLY A 26 12.79 21.09 9.77
C GLY A 26 12.45 22.25 10.68
N THR A 27 13.27 22.60 11.65
CA THR A 27 13.61 23.97 12.09
C THR A 27 14.71 23.91 13.17
N ALA A 28 15.83 23.31 12.86
CA ALA A 28 17.04 23.54 13.65
C ALA A 28 17.65 24.88 13.21
N GLY A 29 17.39 25.90 14.00
CA GLY A 29 18.14 27.14 13.92
C GLY A 29 19.64 26.85 13.92
N ASN A 30 20.38 27.63 13.13
CA ASN A 30 21.83 27.64 12.99
C ASN A 30 22.59 27.36 14.29
N VAL A 31 22.96 26.11 14.52
CA VAL A 31 24.01 25.76 15.49
C VAL A 31 25.12 25.03 14.72
N ARG A 32 26.16 25.77 14.39
CA ARG A 32 27.42 25.22 13.86
C ARG A 32 27.99 24.28 14.93
N GLY A 33 28.08 22.95 14.62
CA GLY A 33 28.92 22.04 15.36
C GLY A 33 28.27 20.86 16.04
N ALA A 34 26.98 20.57 15.85
CA ALA A 34 26.38 19.31 16.33
C ALA A 34 26.23 18.33 15.16
N SER A 35 26.72 17.09 15.35
CA SER A 35 26.36 15.98 14.48
C SER A 35 24.82 15.93 14.38
N SER A 36 24.28 16.16 13.20
CA SER A 36 22.84 16.10 12.97
C SER A 36 22.37 14.66 13.18
N GLN A 37 21.95 14.33 14.41
CA GLN A 37 21.17 13.13 14.63
C GLN A 37 19.84 13.34 13.91
N MET A 38 19.62 12.59 12.86
CA MET A 38 18.29 12.47 12.24
C MET A 38 17.33 11.92 13.31
N LYS A 39 16.52 12.80 13.85
CA LYS A 39 15.50 12.45 14.83
C LYS A 39 14.17 12.34 14.10
N GLY A 40 13.78 11.11 13.72
CA GLY A 40 12.45 10.86 13.19
C GLY A 40 11.40 11.17 14.27
N GLU A 41 10.33 11.87 13.92
CA GLU A 41 9.18 12.06 14.79
C GLU A 41 8.31 10.81 14.76
N HIS A 42 8.01 10.26 15.96
CA HIS A 42 7.09 9.15 16.10
C HIS A 42 5.65 9.60 15.81
N LEU A 43 5.02 8.97 14.84
CA LEU A 43 3.61 9.20 14.53
C LEU A 43 2.73 8.39 15.50
N VAL A 44 1.66 9.00 15.99
CA VAL A 44 0.80 8.45 17.05
C VAL A 44 0.06 7.16 16.66
N THR A 45 0.12 6.76 15.41
CA THR A 45 -0.60 5.58 14.91
C THR A 45 0.20 4.32 15.21
N GLU A 46 -0.23 3.56 16.22
CA GLU A 46 0.29 2.22 16.52
C GLU A 46 -0.74 1.16 16.15
N ARG A 47 -0.25 0.05 15.60
CA ARG A 47 -1.06 -1.15 15.34
C ARG A 47 -0.41 -2.36 15.98
N LYS A 48 -1.22 -3.30 16.45
CA LYS A 48 -0.76 -4.50 17.16
C LYS A 48 -0.97 -5.75 16.31
N GLU A 49 -0.20 -6.80 16.64
CA GLU A 49 -0.30 -8.11 15.97
C GLU A 49 0.00 -8.04 14.47
N VAL A 50 0.84 -7.07 14.08
CA VAL A 50 1.33 -6.93 12.70
C VAL A 50 2.57 -7.81 12.52
N TRP A 51 2.59 -8.61 11.45
CA TRP A 51 3.69 -9.52 11.18
C TRP A 51 4.31 -9.35 9.79
N SER A 52 3.70 -8.57 8.91
CA SER A 52 4.28 -8.20 7.61
C SER A 52 3.82 -6.79 7.23
N ILE A 53 4.70 -6.01 6.64
CA ILE A 53 4.41 -4.67 6.10
C ILE A 53 5.23 -4.43 4.84
N ILE A 54 4.62 -3.76 3.87
CA ILE A 54 5.28 -3.28 2.66
C ILE A 54 4.78 -1.89 2.30
N TRP A 55 5.69 -1.00 1.93
CA TRP A 55 5.34 0.29 1.36
C TRP A 55 5.16 0.19 -0.15
N SER A 56 4.27 0.99 -0.70
CA SER A 56 4.12 1.11 -2.15
C SER A 56 5.41 1.66 -2.77
N SER A 57 5.81 1.07 -3.89
CA SER A 57 7.01 1.48 -4.62
C SER A 57 6.82 2.75 -5.46
N ASP A 58 5.56 3.14 -5.72
CA ASP A 58 5.19 4.24 -6.59
C ASP A 58 4.27 5.29 -5.95
N ASN A 59 3.86 5.09 -4.70
CA ASN A 59 3.06 6.07 -3.96
C ASN A 59 3.51 6.16 -2.49
N PRO A 60 4.12 7.28 -2.07
CA PRO A 60 4.67 7.43 -0.72
C PRO A 60 3.62 7.43 0.40
N LYS A 61 2.34 7.59 0.06
CA LYS A 61 1.23 7.63 1.01
C LYS A 61 0.57 6.28 1.26
N LEU A 62 0.99 5.25 0.50
CA LEU A 62 0.39 3.92 0.59
C LEU A 62 1.34 2.92 1.22
N CYS A 63 0.82 2.15 2.16
CA CYS A 63 1.45 0.91 2.64
C CYS A 63 0.40 -0.17 2.86
N ALA A 64 0.82 -1.41 2.74
CA ALA A 64 0.01 -2.59 3.04
C ALA A 64 0.60 -3.32 4.23
N LEU A 65 -0.24 -3.86 5.11
CA LEU A 65 0.19 -4.62 6.27
C LEU A 65 -0.72 -5.81 6.53
N MET A 66 -0.14 -6.85 7.12
CA MET A 66 -0.85 -8.01 7.62
C MET A 66 -0.97 -7.92 9.14
N GLU A 67 -2.20 -7.88 9.62
CA GLU A 67 -2.54 -7.90 11.04
C GLU A 67 -3.40 -9.14 11.30
N LYS A 68 -2.93 -10.07 12.11
CA LYS A 68 -3.56 -11.39 12.27
C LYS A 68 -3.76 -12.09 10.92
N ASN A 69 -5.02 -12.24 10.50
CA ASN A 69 -5.46 -12.86 9.26
C ASN A 69 -6.13 -11.86 8.30
N ARG A 70 -5.76 -10.59 8.39
CA ARG A 70 -6.33 -9.52 7.55
C ARG A 70 -5.24 -8.67 6.93
N LEU A 71 -5.42 -8.43 5.64
CA LEU A 71 -4.67 -7.43 4.89
C LEU A 71 -5.36 -6.08 5.04
N TYR A 72 -4.60 -5.08 5.45
CA TYR A 72 -5.00 -3.67 5.44
C TYR A 72 -4.14 -2.90 4.45
N VAL A 73 -4.76 -2.08 3.62
CA VAL A 73 -4.08 -1.02 2.88
C VAL A 73 -4.30 0.29 3.62
N LEU A 74 -3.23 0.99 3.95
CA LEU A 74 -3.29 2.31 4.58
C LEU A 74 -2.98 3.39 3.55
N ARG A 75 -3.81 4.43 3.53
CA ARG A 75 -3.58 5.66 2.79
C ARG A 75 -3.42 6.81 3.78
N ASP A 76 -2.27 7.47 3.78
CA ASP A 76 -1.94 8.48 4.80
C ASP A 76 -2.25 7.98 6.24
N PHE A 77 -1.85 6.73 6.54
CA PHE A 77 -2.08 6.00 7.79
C PHE A 77 -3.56 5.68 8.12
N GLN A 78 -4.52 6.03 7.26
CA GLN A 78 -5.92 5.67 7.42
C GLN A 78 -6.19 4.32 6.72
N PRO A 79 -6.75 3.33 7.44
CA PRO A 79 -7.01 2.01 6.87
C PRO A 79 -8.19 2.06 5.88
N GLU A 80 -8.00 1.42 4.74
CA GLU A 80 -9.10 1.02 3.86
C GLU A 80 -9.80 -0.22 4.41
N GLU A 81 -10.91 -0.63 3.80
CA GLU A 81 -11.64 -1.84 4.20
C GLU A 81 -10.73 -3.08 4.12
N PRO A 82 -10.59 -3.85 5.21
CA PRO A 82 -9.68 -4.98 5.25
C PRO A 82 -10.19 -6.18 4.44
N VAL A 83 -9.24 -6.95 3.93
CA VAL A 83 -9.50 -8.21 3.22
C VAL A 83 -8.94 -9.37 4.05
N LEU A 84 -9.65 -10.51 4.09
CA LEU A 84 -9.12 -11.73 4.71
C LEU A 84 -7.95 -12.26 3.88
N SER A 85 -6.81 -12.46 4.52
CA SER A 85 -5.61 -13.02 3.90
C SER A 85 -4.69 -13.62 4.98
N ALA A 86 -3.92 -14.64 4.58
CA ALA A 86 -2.84 -15.22 5.37
C ALA A 86 -1.51 -15.17 4.59
N GLY A 87 -1.39 -14.23 3.64
CA GLY A 87 -0.24 -14.13 2.74
C GLY A 87 0.90 -13.29 3.34
N TYR A 88 2.14 -13.66 3.02
CA TYR A 88 3.31 -12.82 3.23
C TYR A 88 3.42 -11.79 2.11
N LEU A 89 3.52 -10.51 2.45
CA LEU A 89 3.55 -9.41 1.47
C LEU A 89 4.88 -9.38 0.73
N CYS A 90 4.81 -9.39 -0.60
CA CYS A 90 5.98 -9.46 -1.48
C CYS A 90 6.20 -8.19 -2.30
N ASP A 91 5.11 -7.59 -2.81
CA ASP A 91 5.19 -6.40 -3.66
C ASP A 91 3.95 -5.52 -3.47
N PHE A 92 4.12 -4.22 -3.65
CA PHE A 92 3.02 -3.25 -3.70
C PHE A 92 3.35 -2.16 -4.71
N THR A 93 2.77 -2.26 -5.87
CA THR A 93 2.96 -1.32 -6.98
C THR A 93 1.68 -1.18 -7.80
N ASP A 94 1.50 -0.05 -8.49
CA ASP A 94 0.34 0.22 -9.35
C ASP A 94 -1.03 -0.05 -8.67
N LEU A 95 -1.13 0.21 -7.36
CA LEU A 95 -2.32 -0.04 -6.52
C LEU A 95 -2.68 -1.53 -6.33
N GLU A 96 -1.75 -2.43 -6.63
CA GLU A 96 -1.88 -3.87 -6.43
C GLU A 96 -0.87 -4.38 -5.42
N VAL A 97 -1.35 -5.14 -4.43
CA VAL A 97 -0.53 -5.82 -3.42
C VAL A 97 -0.40 -7.28 -3.80
N LYS A 98 0.82 -7.79 -3.87
CA LYS A 98 1.11 -9.21 -4.10
C LYS A 98 1.55 -9.88 -2.81
N ALA A 99 0.95 -11.01 -2.51
CA ALA A 99 1.27 -11.81 -1.34
C ALA A 99 1.43 -13.29 -1.70
N VAL A 100 2.29 -13.98 -0.98
CA VAL A 100 2.46 -15.44 -1.08
C VAL A 100 1.74 -16.08 0.08
N LEU A 101 0.87 -17.06 -0.19
CA LEU A 101 0.16 -17.81 0.83
C LEU A 101 1.11 -18.82 1.51
N LEU A 102 1.42 -18.57 2.79
CA LEU A 102 2.34 -19.44 3.56
C LEU A 102 1.80 -20.85 3.73
N ASP A 103 0.49 -21.01 3.86
CA ASP A 103 -0.16 -22.30 3.98
C ASP A 103 0.09 -23.20 2.76
N ASP A 104 0.16 -22.61 1.57
CA ASP A 104 0.42 -23.36 0.34
C ASP A 104 1.87 -23.83 0.24
N ILE A 105 2.81 -23.07 0.83
CA ILE A 105 4.22 -23.46 0.92
C ILE A 105 4.42 -24.61 1.90
N LEU A 106 3.65 -24.64 3.00
CA LEU A 106 3.83 -25.58 4.10
C LEU A 106 3.10 -26.90 3.90
N LYS A 107 2.05 -26.94 3.08
CA LYS A 107 1.18 -28.11 2.91
C LYS A 107 1.82 -29.26 2.16
N ASP A 108 2.66 -29.00 1.19
CA ASP A 108 3.35 -30.04 0.43
C ASP A 108 4.71 -29.56 -0.12
N PRO A 109 5.81 -29.83 0.60
CA PRO A 109 7.15 -29.45 0.13
C PRO A 109 7.61 -30.25 -1.09
N GLU A 110 6.94 -31.36 -1.47
CA GLU A 110 7.26 -32.16 -2.65
C GLU A 110 6.46 -31.74 -3.89
N GLU A 111 5.25 -31.18 -3.72
CA GLU A 111 4.46 -30.52 -4.77
C GLU A 111 4.78 -29.01 -4.80
N ILE A 112 6.00 -28.66 -5.12
CA ILE A 112 6.35 -27.25 -5.33
C ILE A 112 5.61 -26.76 -6.57
N LYS A 113 4.45 -26.15 -6.35
CA LYS A 113 3.79 -25.30 -7.34
C LYS A 113 4.76 -24.19 -7.74
N SER A 114 4.70 -23.73 -8.96
CA SER A 114 5.49 -22.56 -9.35
C SER A 114 5.15 -21.39 -8.41
N ILE A 115 6.13 -20.57 -8.05
CA ILE A 115 5.92 -19.37 -7.17
C ILE A 115 4.76 -18.52 -7.71
N THR A 116 4.59 -18.47 -9.02
CA THR A 116 3.53 -17.73 -9.71
C THR A 116 2.11 -18.21 -9.35
N GLU A 117 1.93 -19.51 -9.06
CA GLU A 117 0.64 -20.07 -8.66
C GLU A 117 0.29 -19.81 -7.20
N MET A 118 1.28 -19.44 -6.38
CA MET A 118 1.11 -19.15 -4.96
C MET A 118 0.86 -17.65 -4.71
N ILE A 119 1.02 -16.81 -5.73
CA ILE A 119 0.83 -15.35 -5.61
C ILE A 119 -0.66 -15.04 -5.65
N VAL A 120 -1.12 -14.31 -4.64
CA VAL A 120 -2.45 -13.72 -4.58
C VAL A 120 -2.31 -12.21 -4.72
N GLU A 121 -3.15 -11.61 -5.56
CA GLU A 121 -3.16 -10.18 -5.81
C GLU A 121 -4.38 -9.54 -5.13
N TYR A 122 -4.14 -8.41 -4.46
CA TYR A 122 -5.18 -7.60 -3.82
C TYR A 122 -5.13 -6.19 -4.38
N GLU A 123 -6.27 -5.70 -4.81
CA GLU A 123 -6.40 -4.34 -5.32
C GLU A 123 -6.68 -3.35 -4.18
N ALA A 124 -5.99 -2.21 -4.18
CA ALA A 124 -6.34 -1.08 -3.33
C ALA A 124 -7.77 -0.60 -3.63
N LYS A 125 -8.46 -0.09 -2.62
CA LYS A 125 -9.86 0.35 -2.75
C LYS A 125 -10.07 1.34 -3.91
N SER A 126 -9.17 2.28 -4.11
CA SER A 126 -9.25 3.27 -5.19
C SER A 126 -9.25 2.63 -6.58
N LEU A 127 -8.55 1.50 -6.78
CA LEU A 127 -8.54 0.77 -8.04
C LEU A 127 -9.87 0.06 -8.28
N ARG A 128 -10.38 -0.64 -7.27
CA ARG A 128 -11.70 -1.30 -7.31
C ARG A 128 -12.82 -0.30 -7.58
N ASP A 129 -12.88 0.76 -6.78
CA ASP A 129 -13.89 1.81 -6.91
C ASP A 129 -13.87 2.45 -8.30
N THR A 130 -12.68 2.70 -8.87
CA THR A 130 -12.58 3.27 -10.24
C THR A 130 -13.15 2.32 -11.28
N ARG A 131 -12.89 1.01 -11.19
CA ARG A 131 -13.48 0.02 -12.10
C ARG A 131 -15.01 -0.02 -11.97
N ASP A 132 -15.52 0.01 -10.73
CA ASP A 132 -16.96 0.02 -10.47
C ASP A 132 -17.60 1.28 -11.04
N PHE A 133 -17.01 2.45 -10.89
CA PHE A 133 -17.48 3.70 -11.49
C PHE A 133 -17.53 3.63 -13.02
N LEU A 134 -16.52 3.05 -13.66
CA LEU A 134 -16.46 2.91 -15.12
C LEU A 134 -17.54 1.96 -15.66
N THR A 135 -17.98 0.97 -14.87
CA THR A 135 -18.99 0.00 -15.28
C THR A 135 -20.42 0.43 -14.94
N THR A 136 -20.63 1.11 -13.80
CA THR A 136 -21.97 1.37 -13.23
C THR A 136 -22.43 2.82 -13.34
N VAL A 137 -21.49 3.77 -13.44
CA VAL A 137 -21.77 5.21 -13.39
C VAL A 137 -21.31 5.88 -14.69
N SER A 138 -21.25 7.19 -14.70
CA SER A 138 -20.76 7.93 -15.86
C SER A 138 -19.23 8.06 -15.86
N LEU A 139 -18.65 8.19 -17.06
CA LEU A 139 -17.23 8.50 -17.21
C LEU A 139 -16.84 9.79 -16.47
N LYS A 140 -17.76 10.77 -16.42
CA LYS A 140 -17.53 12.05 -15.70
C LYS A 140 -17.33 11.84 -14.22
N ASP A 141 -18.13 10.99 -13.58
CA ASP A 141 -18.03 10.72 -12.15
C ASP A 141 -16.75 9.93 -11.82
N ALA A 142 -16.33 9.04 -12.72
CA ALA A 142 -15.05 8.33 -12.61
C ALA A 142 -13.86 9.31 -12.67
N VAL A 143 -13.90 10.30 -13.56
CA VAL A 143 -12.87 11.36 -13.66
C VAL A 143 -12.82 12.15 -12.36
N GLU A 144 -13.96 12.64 -11.85
CA GLU A 144 -14.02 13.40 -10.60
C GLU A 144 -13.49 12.59 -9.39
N PHE A 145 -13.75 11.30 -9.35
CA PHE A 145 -13.22 10.41 -8.33
C PHE A 145 -11.70 10.29 -8.40
N VAL A 146 -11.13 10.11 -9.61
CA VAL A 146 -9.69 9.98 -9.81
C VAL A 146 -8.94 11.29 -9.59
N GLU A 147 -9.55 12.43 -9.85
CA GLU A 147 -8.98 13.76 -9.50
C GLU A 147 -8.75 13.91 -7.99
N LYS A 148 -9.63 13.34 -7.16
CA LYS A 148 -9.48 13.32 -5.69
C LYS A 148 -8.41 12.35 -5.19
N ASN A 149 -8.14 11.30 -5.97
CA ASN A 149 -7.18 10.24 -5.64
C ASN A 149 -6.23 9.98 -6.82
N PRO A 150 -5.41 10.94 -7.23
CA PRO A 150 -4.66 10.84 -8.48
C PRO A 150 -3.62 9.73 -8.41
N HIS A 151 -3.65 8.85 -9.41
CA HIS A 151 -2.66 7.81 -9.63
C HIS A 151 -2.59 7.48 -11.13
N ARG A 152 -1.37 7.18 -11.62
CA ARG A 152 -1.12 6.88 -13.04
C ARG A 152 -2.02 5.74 -13.54
N ARG A 153 -2.16 4.67 -12.77
CA ARG A 153 -2.97 3.49 -13.11
C ARG A 153 -4.45 3.84 -13.31
N LEU A 154 -5.00 4.70 -12.44
CA LEU A 154 -6.40 5.10 -12.52
C LEU A 154 -6.68 5.94 -13.76
N TRP A 155 -5.79 6.87 -14.10
CA TRP A 155 -5.89 7.66 -15.34
C TRP A 155 -5.78 6.78 -16.58
N LYS A 156 -4.95 5.74 -16.55
CA LYS A 156 -4.85 4.77 -17.64
C LYS A 156 -6.18 4.05 -17.86
N LEU A 157 -6.83 3.56 -16.79
CA LEU A 157 -8.16 2.91 -16.88
C LEU A 157 -9.22 3.83 -17.48
N ILE A 158 -9.24 5.11 -17.07
CA ILE A 158 -10.17 6.09 -17.64
C ILE A 158 -9.90 6.30 -19.13
N ALA A 159 -8.65 6.41 -19.54
CA ALA A 159 -8.30 6.58 -20.95
C ALA A 159 -8.70 5.36 -21.79
N GLU A 160 -8.43 4.15 -21.31
CA GLU A 160 -8.84 2.90 -21.96
C GLU A 160 -10.37 2.82 -22.12
N ALA A 161 -11.13 3.07 -21.05
CA ALA A 161 -12.57 3.06 -21.08
C ALA A 161 -13.17 4.16 -22.01
N SER A 162 -12.47 5.30 -22.15
CA SER A 162 -12.88 6.38 -23.07
C SER A 162 -12.67 5.98 -24.51
N LEU A 163 -11.56 5.31 -24.82
CA LEU A 163 -11.28 4.81 -26.18
C LEU A 163 -12.27 3.72 -26.60
N ASP A 164 -12.60 2.80 -25.69
CA ASP A 164 -13.57 1.75 -25.95
C ASP A 164 -14.96 2.32 -26.29
N LYS A 165 -15.37 3.40 -25.61
CA LYS A 165 -16.64 4.11 -25.90
C LYS A 165 -16.65 4.91 -27.20
N LEU A 166 -15.47 5.22 -27.76
CA LEU A 166 -15.35 5.94 -29.03
C LEU A 166 -15.35 5.00 -30.26
N ASN A 167 -15.11 3.70 -30.04
CA ASN A 167 -15.07 2.69 -31.09
C ASN A 167 -16.43 2.04 -31.41
N PHE A 168 -17.57 2.62 -30.94
CA PHE A 168 -18.95 2.20 -31.25
C PHE A 168 -19.70 3.25 -32.05
#